data_c2f8e7750003220c304926544b532cd5
#
_entry.id   c2f8e7750003220c304926544b532cd5
#
_cell.length_a   1.000
_cell.length_b   1.000
_cell.length_c   1.000
_cell.angle_alpha   90.00
_cell.angle_beta   90.00
_cell.angle_gamma   90.00
#
_symmetry.space_group_name_H-M   'P 1'
#
loop_
_entity.id
_entity.type
_entity.pdbx_description
1 polymer ?
#
loop_
_entity_poly.entity_id
_entity_poly.type
_entity_poly.pdbx_seq_one_letter_code
_entity_poly.pdbx_strand_id
1 'polypeptide(L)'
;MRRQSAFTLIEVLVAMAIFGVMSALAYMTLAQTLNNAEMLGERMDRLQAIQRTMTALSTELLQATPRPIRADLGQYEPALRSSFGGDFALELTHNCWPNSAGVPRSTQRRAAYRVEDNELVRYHWNVLDRTANNVPVATVLLDDLDSLTFRFLQFNDEWVDQWPPLAAGAASNSHVLPRAVEITLILPDEGELTRVVEMLQ
;
A
#
# COMPACT_ATOMS: atom_id res chain seq x y z
N MET A 1 -5.66 29.36 -75.69
CA MET A 1 -6.46 28.13 -75.29
C MET A 1 -5.70 27.31 -74.33
N ARG A 2 -6.15 27.28 -73.05
CA ARG A 2 -5.58 26.38 -72.00
C ARG A 2 -6.06 24.95 -72.27
N ARG A 3 -5.14 23.99 -72.56
CA ARG A 3 -5.49 22.57 -72.64
C ARG A 3 -5.97 22.09 -71.28
N GLN A 4 -7.21 21.71 -71.17
CA GLN A 4 -7.74 21.01 -70.03
C GLN A 4 -7.26 19.57 -70.13
N SER A 5 -6.34 19.14 -69.25
CA SER A 5 -5.98 17.74 -69.08
C SER A 5 -7.06 17.07 -68.26
N ALA A 6 -7.77 16.09 -68.82
CA ALA A 6 -8.70 15.24 -68.08
C ALA A 6 -7.93 14.17 -67.33
N PHE A 7 -8.35 13.87 -66.11
CA PHE A 7 -7.79 12.77 -65.33
C PHE A 7 -8.00 11.40 -66.00
N THR A 8 -6.98 10.58 -65.99
CA THR A 8 -7.10 9.21 -66.49
C THR A 8 -7.71 8.31 -65.37
N LEU A 9 -8.43 7.26 -65.80
CA LEU A 9 -9.05 6.31 -64.86
C LEU A 9 -8.00 5.61 -63.97
N ILE A 10 -6.79 5.40 -64.52
CA ILE A 10 -5.66 4.77 -63.78
C ILE A 10 -5.12 5.70 -62.68
N GLU A 11 -5.06 7.01 -62.89
CA GLU A 11 -4.65 7.96 -61.87
C GLU A 11 -5.61 7.97 -60.69
N VAL A 12 -6.91 7.85 -60.93
CA VAL A 12 -7.92 7.75 -59.85
C VAL A 12 -7.79 6.46 -59.08
N LEU A 13 -7.58 5.33 -59.78
CA LEU A 13 -7.36 4.00 -59.16
C LEU A 13 -6.10 4.00 -58.27
N VAL A 14 -4.99 4.54 -58.77
CA VAL A 14 -3.74 4.64 -58.01
C VAL A 14 -3.93 5.56 -56.78
N ALA A 15 -4.57 6.70 -56.95
CA ALA A 15 -4.84 7.62 -55.85
C ALA A 15 -5.73 6.96 -54.78
N MET A 16 -6.78 6.22 -55.14
CA MET A 16 -7.60 5.45 -54.21
C MET A 16 -6.84 4.35 -53.49
N ALA A 17 -5.95 3.62 -54.22
CA ALA A 17 -5.12 2.60 -53.59
C ALA A 17 -4.15 3.17 -52.56
N ILE A 18 -3.46 4.27 -52.90
CA ILE A 18 -2.57 4.98 -51.96
C ILE A 18 -3.35 5.51 -50.75
N PHE A 19 -4.49 6.15 -51.00
CA PHE A 19 -5.35 6.64 -49.93
C PHE A 19 -5.84 5.51 -49.01
N GLY A 20 -6.23 4.37 -49.57
CA GLY A 20 -6.63 3.19 -48.81
C GLY A 20 -5.52 2.67 -47.88
N VAL A 21 -4.29 2.55 -48.44
CA VAL A 21 -3.12 2.13 -47.65
C VAL A 21 -2.81 3.15 -46.51
N MET A 22 -2.78 4.42 -46.86
CA MET A 22 -2.51 5.48 -45.83
C MET A 22 -3.59 5.51 -44.73
N SER A 23 -4.86 5.34 -45.12
CA SER A 23 -5.96 5.29 -44.16
C SER A 23 -5.85 4.05 -43.24
N ALA A 24 -5.48 2.90 -43.76
CA ALA A 24 -5.27 1.68 -42.99
C ALA A 24 -4.11 1.82 -42.03
N LEU A 25 -2.99 2.41 -42.45
CA LEU A 25 -1.84 2.67 -41.58
C LEU A 25 -2.18 3.68 -40.48
N ALA A 26 -2.90 4.74 -40.81
CA ALA A 26 -3.35 5.73 -39.83
C ALA A 26 -4.28 5.10 -38.79
N TYR A 27 -5.20 4.26 -39.21
CA TYR A 27 -6.08 3.53 -38.30
C TYR A 27 -5.32 2.56 -37.38
N MET A 28 -4.35 1.80 -37.92
CA MET A 28 -3.52 0.88 -37.14
C MET A 28 -2.71 1.63 -36.05
N THR A 29 -2.08 2.75 -36.43
CA THR A 29 -1.32 3.56 -35.46
C THR A 29 -2.19 4.14 -34.36
N LEU A 30 -3.38 4.62 -34.71
CA LEU A 30 -4.33 5.12 -33.73
C LEU A 30 -4.80 4.02 -32.76
N ALA A 31 -5.18 2.86 -33.29
CA ALA A 31 -5.61 1.71 -32.49
C ALA A 31 -4.50 1.26 -31.53
N GLN A 32 -3.26 1.17 -32.00
CA GLN A 32 -2.11 0.83 -31.17
C GLN A 32 -1.84 1.86 -30.08
N THR A 33 -1.98 3.14 -30.40
CA THR A 33 -1.79 4.24 -29.41
C THR A 33 -2.84 4.14 -28.31
N LEU A 34 -4.10 3.88 -28.65
CA LEU A 34 -5.17 3.72 -27.65
C LEU A 34 -4.94 2.51 -26.74
N ASN A 35 -4.56 1.35 -27.31
CA ASN A 35 -4.25 0.17 -26.51
C ASN A 35 -3.06 0.40 -25.57
N ASN A 36 -2.01 1.06 -26.05
CA ASN A 36 -0.85 1.40 -25.22
C ASN A 36 -1.22 2.39 -24.10
N ALA A 37 -2.12 3.33 -24.35
CA ALA A 37 -2.58 4.28 -23.34
C ALA A 37 -3.40 3.57 -22.23
N GLU A 38 -4.22 2.60 -22.60
CA GLU A 38 -4.99 1.78 -21.64
C GLU A 38 -4.05 0.94 -20.75
N MET A 39 -3.12 0.18 -21.34
CA MET A 39 -2.12 -0.58 -20.60
C MET A 39 -1.26 0.29 -19.67
N LEU A 40 -0.90 1.49 -20.13
CA LEU A 40 -0.15 2.44 -19.30
C LEU A 40 -1.00 2.94 -18.12
N GLY A 41 -2.29 3.18 -18.34
CA GLY A 41 -3.24 3.56 -17.30
C GLY A 41 -3.29 2.50 -16.18
N GLU A 42 -3.50 1.24 -16.51
CA GLU A 42 -3.54 0.13 -15.55
C GLU A 42 -2.25 0.01 -14.74
N ARG A 43 -1.09 0.12 -15.40
CA ARG A 43 0.21 0.11 -14.71
C ARG A 43 0.38 1.31 -13.76
N MET A 44 -0.04 2.49 -14.17
CA MET A 44 0.03 3.69 -13.33
C MET A 44 -0.88 3.58 -12.11
N ASP A 45 -2.07 3.02 -12.26
CA ASP A 45 -2.99 2.79 -11.14
C ASP A 45 -2.41 1.78 -10.13
N ARG A 46 -1.78 0.71 -10.62
CA ARG A 46 -1.08 -0.28 -9.79
C ARG A 46 0.07 0.35 -8.99
N LEU A 47 0.96 1.10 -9.65
CA LEU A 47 2.07 1.78 -8.99
C LEU A 47 1.58 2.80 -7.96
N GLN A 48 0.50 3.53 -8.25
CA GLN A 48 -0.12 4.45 -7.30
C GLN A 48 -0.70 3.73 -6.07
N ALA A 49 -1.29 2.53 -6.25
CA ALA A 49 -1.79 1.72 -5.15
C ALA A 49 -0.65 1.29 -4.23
N ILE A 50 0.45 0.79 -4.79
CA ILE A 50 1.66 0.42 -4.05
C ILE A 50 2.23 1.62 -3.29
N GLN A 51 2.38 2.77 -3.95
CA GLN A 51 2.90 3.99 -3.32
C GLN A 51 2.01 4.48 -2.18
N ARG A 52 0.68 4.47 -2.37
CA ARG A 52 -0.29 4.84 -1.32
C ARG A 52 -0.18 3.92 -0.11
N THR A 53 -0.07 2.63 -0.34
CA THR A 53 0.09 1.61 0.70
C THR A 53 1.38 1.80 1.49
N MET A 54 2.52 1.94 0.81
CA MET A 54 3.81 2.20 1.47
C MET A 54 3.82 3.53 2.22
N THR A 55 3.15 4.55 1.69
CA THR A 55 3.03 5.86 2.36
C THR A 55 2.16 5.74 3.60
N ALA A 56 1.04 5.02 3.54
CA ALA A 56 0.16 4.80 4.68
C ALA A 56 0.88 4.07 5.81
N LEU A 57 1.54 2.93 5.51
CA LEU A 57 2.35 2.17 6.45
C LEU A 57 3.45 3.04 7.09
N SER A 58 4.21 3.75 6.27
CA SER A 58 5.30 4.61 6.75
C SER A 58 4.78 5.74 7.64
N THR A 59 3.66 6.36 7.27
CA THR A 59 3.07 7.46 8.03
C THR A 59 2.57 6.98 9.40
N GLU A 60 1.92 5.82 9.47
CA GLU A 60 1.44 5.27 10.74
C GLU A 60 2.60 4.86 11.65
N LEU A 61 3.69 4.32 11.09
CA LEU A 61 4.91 4.02 11.84
C LEU A 61 5.58 5.30 12.37
N LEU A 62 5.73 6.34 11.55
CA LEU A 62 6.28 7.63 11.99
C LEU A 62 5.45 8.28 13.11
N GLN A 63 4.16 8.00 13.14
CA GLN A 63 3.22 8.53 14.13
C GLN A 63 2.95 7.55 15.28
N ALA A 64 3.67 6.43 15.32
CA ALA A 64 3.53 5.46 16.38
C ALA A 64 3.76 6.10 17.74
N THR A 65 2.96 5.70 18.72
CA THR A 65 2.98 6.26 20.09
C THR A 65 3.29 5.13 21.07
N PRO A 66 4.16 5.36 22.06
CA PRO A 66 4.52 4.36 23.07
C PRO A 66 3.39 4.12 24.09
N ARG A 67 2.16 3.90 23.58
CA ARG A 67 0.98 3.65 24.40
C ARG A 67 0.46 2.22 24.22
N PRO A 68 0.63 1.34 25.21
CA PRO A 68 -0.02 0.05 25.25
C PRO A 68 -1.55 0.20 25.33
N ILE A 69 -2.25 -0.81 24.88
CA ILE A 69 -3.71 -0.86 24.98
C ILE A 69 -4.14 -1.95 25.97
N ARG A 70 -5.38 -1.83 26.43
CA ARG A 70 -6.04 -2.87 27.20
C ARG A 70 -6.87 -3.74 26.26
N ALA A 71 -6.56 -5.04 26.19
CA ALA A 71 -7.32 -6.04 25.43
C ALA A 71 -8.58 -6.49 26.19
N ASP A 72 -9.39 -7.31 25.52
CA ASP A 72 -10.73 -7.73 25.93
C ASP A 72 -10.80 -8.35 27.34
N LEU A 73 -9.76 -9.09 27.75
CA LEU A 73 -9.68 -9.74 29.05
C LEU A 73 -8.92 -8.90 30.10
N GLY A 74 -8.72 -7.61 29.85
CA GLY A 74 -8.00 -6.72 30.73
C GLY A 74 -6.48 -6.86 30.69
N GLN A 75 -5.95 -7.68 29.80
CA GLN A 75 -4.52 -7.81 29.55
C GLN A 75 -3.99 -6.59 28.80
N TYR A 76 -2.74 -6.21 29.07
CA TYR A 76 -2.07 -5.15 28.32
C TYR A 76 -1.36 -5.72 27.10
N GLU A 77 -1.63 -5.12 25.94
CA GLU A 77 -0.89 -5.39 24.72
C GLU A 77 0.10 -4.26 24.45
N PRO A 78 1.31 -4.57 23.96
CA PRO A 78 2.34 -3.57 23.68
C PRO A 78 1.88 -2.49 22.70
N ALA A 79 2.50 -1.32 22.78
CA ALA A 79 2.27 -0.20 21.88
C ALA A 79 2.50 -0.57 20.41
N LEU A 80 3.51 -1.40 20.15
CA LEU A 80 3.79 -2.03 18.87
C LEU A 80 4.03 -3.53 19.10
N ARG A 81 3.41 -4.36 18.27
CA ARG A 81 3.56 -5.81 18.32
C ARG A 81 3.64 -6.37 16.90
N SER A 82 4.59 -7.25 16.68
CA SER A 82 4.69 -8.11 15.51
C SER A 82 5.14 -9.49 15.97
N SER A 83 4.49 -10.55 15.51
CA SER A 83 4.85 -11.91 15.85
C SER A 83 4.73 -12.82 14.64
N PHE A 84 5.70 -13.68 14.45
CA PHE A 84 5.65 -14.74 13.44
C PHE A 84 4.52 -15.70 13.79
N GLY A 85 3.54 -15.90 12.89
CA GLY A 85 2.39 -16.79 13.12
C GLY A 85 1.31 -16.22 14.04
N GLY A 86 1.36 -14.93 14.37
CA GLY A 86 0.25 -14.23 15.04
C GLY A 86 -0.90 -13.89 14.06
N ASP A 87 -2.05 -13.46 14.62
CA ASP A 87 -3.21 -13.08 13.82
C ASP A 87 -2.90 -11.91 12.88
N PHE A 88 -1.96 -11.02 13.25
CA PHE A 88 -1.55 -9.85 12.48
C PHE A 88 -0.03 -9.80 12.31
N ALA A 89 0.43 -9.42 11.13
CA ALA A 89 1.84 -9.22 10.83
C ALA A 89 2.42 -8.05 11.63
N LEU A 90 1.63 -6.99 11.84
CA LEU A 90 1.99 -5.83 12.64
C LEU A 90 0.75 -5.26 13.30
N GLU A 91 0.88 -4.87 14.57
CA GLU A 91 -0.10 -4.05 15.29
C GLU A 91 0.61 -2.87 15.95
N LEU A 92 0.04 -1.67 15.88
CA LEU A 92 0.61 -0.49 16.50
C LEU A 92 -0.45 0.51 16.96
N THR A 93 -0.11 1.27 18.00
CA THR A 93 -0.86 2.46 18.41
C THR A 93 -0.21 3.68 17.76
N HIS A 94 -0.99 4.49 17.06
CA HIS A 94 -0.49 5.70 16.40
C HIS A 94 -1.38 6.90 16.68
N ASN A 95 -0.81 8.10 16.52
CA ASN A 95 -1.52 9.39 16.57
C ASN A 95 -2.15 9.73 15.21
N CYS A 96 -2.71 10.92 15.11
CA CYS A 96 -3.24 11.52 13.87
C CYS A 96 -4.51 10.88 13.32
N TRP A 97 -5.40 10.52 14.21
CA TRP A 97 -6.78 10.36 13.79
C TRP A 97 -7.46 11.75 13.71
N PRO A 98 -7.63 12.32 12.50
CA PRO A 98 -8.12 13.67 12.34
C PRO A 98 -9.46 13.86 13.05
N ASN A 99 -9.58 14.89 13.87
CA ASN A 99 -10.79 15.24 14.62
C ASN A 99 -11.23 16.67 14.30
N SER A 100 -11.45 16.96 13.03
CA SER A 100 -11.88 18.27 12.54
C SER A 100 -13.25 18.70 13.09
N ALA A 101 -14.09 17.75 13.46
CA ALA A 101 -15.41 18.03 14.03
C ALA A 101 -15.40 18.27 15.55
N GLY A 102 -14.23 18.17 16.23
CA GLY A 102 -14.13 18.36 17.69
C GLY A 102 -14.92 17.36 18.52
N VAL A 103 -15.19 16.16 18.00
CA VAL A 103 -15.92 15.12 18.73
C VAL A 103 -15.09 14.66 19.93
N PRO A 104 -15.68 14.44 21.13
CA PRO A 104 -14.96 13.98 22.32
C PRO A 104 -14.50 12.52 22.17
N ARG A 105 -13.38 12.30 21.47
CA ARG A 105 -12.73 11.02 21.26
C ARG A 105 -11.22 11.14 21.25
N SER A 106 -10.53 10.02 21.45
CA SER A 106 -9.08 9.98 21.36
C SER A 106 -8.60 10.36 19.96
N THR A 107 -7.46 11.04 19.87
CA THR A 107 -6.70 11.24 18.63
C THR A 107 -5.83 10.03 18.30
N GLN A 108 -5.66 9.10 19.24
CA GLN A 108 -4.91 7.86 19.08
C GLN A 108 -5.82 6.75 18.58
N ARG A 109 -5.27 5.88 17.76
CA ARG A 109 -5.95 4.73 17.17
C ARG A 109 -5.04 3.51 17.19
N ARG A 110 -5.61 2.32 17.31
CA ARG A 110 -4.93 1.05 17.07
C ARG A 110 -5.15 0.65 15.62
N ALA A 111 -4.07 0.33 14.92
CA ALA A 111 -4.10 -0.28 13.60
C ALA A 111 -3.40 -1.64 13.63
N ALA A 112 -3.83 -2.53 12.75
CA ALA A 112 -3.22 -3.83 12.53
C ALA A 112 -3.21 -4.16 11.03
N TYR A 113 -2.24 -4.96 10.62
CA TYR A 113 -2.02 -5.34 9.22
C TYR A 113 -1.91 -6.84 9.10
N ARG A 114 -2.59 -7.41 8.13
CA ARG A 114 -2.54 -8.83 7.80
C ARG A 114 -2.64 -9.02 6.28
N VAL A 115 -1.98 -10.05 5.76
CA VAL A 115 -2.18 -10.52 4.40
C VAL A 115 -3.22 -11.63 4.44
N GLU A 116 -4.31 -11.46 3.72
CA GLU A 116 -5.42 -12.40 3.59
C GLU A 116 -5.77 -12.54 2.11
N ASP A 117 -5.91 -13.76 1.62
CA ASP A 117 -6.29 -14.03 0.22
C ASP A 117 -5.47 -13.23 -0.81
N ASN A 118 -4.17 -13.06 -0.58
CA ASN A 118 -3.25 -12.24 -1.39
C ASN A 118 -3.56 -10.72 -1.37
N GLU A 119 -4.34 -10.27 -0.40
CA GLU A 119 -4.63 -8.84 -0.18
C GLU A 119 -3.98 -8.35 1.11
N LEU A 120 -3.46 -7.15 1.09
CA LEU A 120 -3.05 -6.45 2.31
C LEU A 120 -4.24 -5.77 2.93
N VAL A 121 -4.69 -6.29 4.05
CA VAL A 121 -5.82 -5.75 4.81
C VAL A 121 -5.33 -5.00 6.03
N ARG A 122 -5.81 -3.77 6.16
CA ARG A 122 -5.62 -2.91 7.33
C ARG A 122 -6.85 -2.97 8.20
N TYR A 123 -6.65 -3.30 9.46
CA TYR A 123 -7.66 -3.27 10.51
C TYR A 123 -7.48 -2.05 11.41
N HIS A 124 -8.56 -1.44 11.84
CA HIS A 124 -8.51 -0.41 12.86
C HIS A 124 -9.71 -0.47 13.79
N TRP A 125 -9.52 -0.05 15.02
CA TRP A 125 -10.58 0.01 16.02
C TRP A 125 -10.98 1.46 16.29
N ASN A 126 -12.29 1.68 16.46
CA ASN A 126 -12.83 3.01 16.79
C ASN A 126 -12.57 3.40 18.25
N VAL A 127 -12.22 2.44 19.09
CA VAL A 127 -11.88 2.63 20.51
C VAL A 127 -10.50 2.04 20.76
N LEU A 128 -9.67 2.76 21.49
CA LEU A 128 -8.27 2.34 21.71
C LEU A 128 -8.19 1.15 22.64
N ASP A 129 -8.84 1.23 23.82
CA ASP A 129 -8.92 0.12 24.78
C ASP A 129 -10.14 -0.73 24.42
N ARG A 130 -9.89 -1.98 24.03
CA ARG A 130 -10.89 -2.87 23.42
C ARG A 130 -11.70 -3.61 24.48
N THR A 131 -12.96 -3.86 24.15
CA THR A 131 -13.84 -4.80 24.83
C THR A 131 -14.23 -5.92 23.85
N ALA A 132 -14.72 -7.07 24.33
CA ALA A 132 -15.08 -8.23 23.52
C ALA A 132 -16.05 -7.92 22.34
N ASN A 133 -16.79 -6.81 22.42
CA ASN A 133 -17.75 -6.42 21.38
C ASN A 133 -17.18 -5.41 20.35
N ASN A 134 -15.92 -5.00 20.47
CA ASN A 134 -15.31 -4.06 19.52
C ASN A 134 -14.78 -4.79 18.29
N VAL A 135 -15.58 -4.82 17.24
CA VAL A 135 -15.19 -5.37 15.93
C VAL A 135 -14.32 -4.35 15.20
N PRO A 136 -13.17 -4.74 14.66
CA PRO A 136 -12.35 -3.85 13.85
C PRO A 136 -13.00 -3.58 12.49
N VAL A 137 -12.70 -2.41 11.94
CA VAL A 137 -13.04 -2.06 10.56
C VAL A 137 -11.88 -2.51 9.66
N ALA A 138 -12.17 -3.37 8.69
CA ALA A 138 -11.22 -3.84 7.70
C ALA A 138 -11.23 -2.94 6.46
N THR A 139 -10.07 -2.71 5.88
CA THR A 139 -9.89 -1.95 4.64
C THR A 139 -8.78 -2.60 3.82
N VAL A 140 -9.07 -3.01 2.60
CA VAL A 140 -8.06 -3.50 1.67
C VAL A 140 -7.22 -2.31 1.21
N LEU A 141 -5.91 -2.43 1.33
CA LEU A 141 -4.94 -1.41 0.91
C LEU A 141 -4.27 -1.74 -0.42
N LEU A 142 -4.03 -3.02 -0.67
CA LEU A 142 -3.31 -3.49 -1.84
C LEU A 142 -3.75 -4.91 -2.17
N ASP A 143 -4.07 -5.14 -3.43
CA ASP A 143 -4.36 -6.45 -4.00
C ASP A 143 -3.06 -7.09 -4.54
N ASP A 144 -3.09 -8.36 -4.89
CA ASP A 144 -1.99 -9.10 -5.50
C ASP A 144 -0.66 -8.91 -4.73
N LEU A 145 -0.66 -9.31 -3.46
CA LEU A 145 0.49 -9.29 -2.57
C LEU A 145 0.83 -10.72 -2.12
N ASP A 146 2.07 -11.17 -2.37
CA ASP A 146 2.52 -12.49 -1.93
C ASP A 146 2.82 -12.51 -0.42
N SER A 147 3.54 -11.51 0.08
CA SER A 147 3.87 -11.42 1.50
C SER A 147 4.18 -10.00 1.97
N LEU A 148 3.97 -9.80 3.28
CA LEU A 148 4.37 -8.61 4.03
C LEU A 148 5.18 -9.07 5.24
N THR A 149 6.41 -8.56 5.37
CA THR A 149 7.27 -8.85 6.50
C THR A 149 7.83 -7.58 7.12
N PHE A 150 8.15 -7.66 8.41
CA PHE A 150 8.71 -6.55 9.18
C PHE A 150 9.95 -7.00 9.91
N ARG A 151 10.98 -6.14 9.95
CA ARG A 151 12.14 -6.29 10.81
C ARG A 151 12.31 -5.03 11.65
N PHE A 152 12.84 -5.18 12.85
CA PHE A 152 12.87 -4.12 13.84
C PHE A 152 14.30 -3.89 14.29
N LEU A 153 14.76 -2.63 14.23
CA LEU A 153 16.07 -2.22 14.71
C LEU A 153 15.98 -1.90 16.21
N GLN A 154 16.74 -2.61 17.01
CA GLN A 154 16.87 -2.37 18.44
C GLN A 154 17.85 -1.20 18.73
N PHE A 155 17.90 -0.77 19.99
CA PHE A 155 18.82 0.28 20.44
C PHE A 155 20.30 -0.16 20.48
N ASN A 156 20.55 -1.49 20.45
CA ASN A 156 21.89 -2.09 20.37
C ASN A 156 22.36 -2.27 18.91
N ASP A 157 21.66 -1.68 17.93
CA ASP A 157 21.90 -1.78 16.49
C ASP A 157 21.73 -3.21 15.90
N GLU A 158 21.01 -4.09 16.60
CA GLU A 158 20.66 -5.41 16.09
C GLU A 158 19.27 -5.41 15.46
N TRP A 159 19.15 -6.09 14.32
CA TRP A 159 17.86 -6.33 13.66
C TRP A 159 17.22 -7.62 14.18
N VAL A 160 15.93 -7.55 14.50
CA VAL A 160 15.10 -8.69 14.93
C VAL A 160 13.83 -8.78 14.10
N ASP A 161 13.32 -10.00 13.90
CA ASP A 161 12.14 -10.25 13.07
C ASP A 161 10.83 -10.20 13.89
N GLN A 162 10.93 -10.01 15.21
CA GLN A 162 9.79 -9.98 16.11
C GLN A 162 9.90 -8.83 17.11
N TRP A 163 8.76 -8.18 17.37
CA TRP A 163 8.68 -7.11 18.38
C TRP A 163 7.49 -7.32 19.33
N PRO A 164 7.61 -7.12 20.66
CA PRO A 164 8.88 -6.92 21.38
C PRO A 164 9.78 -8.16 21.29
N PRO A 165 11.12 -7.99 21.45
CA PRO A 165 12.04 -9.13 21.48
C PRO A 165 11.70 -10.10 22.61
N LEU A 166 11.79 -11.41 22.37
CA LEU A 166 11.45 -12.46 23.34
C LEU A 166 12.28 -12.40 24.63
N ALA A 167 13.52 -11.93 24.55
CA ALA A 167 14.43 -11.83 25.69
C ALA A 167 14.04 -10.75 26.71
N ALA A 168 13.22 -9.79 26.32
CA ALA A 168 12.74 -8.73 27.19
C ALA A 168 11.39 -9.16 27.76
N GLY A 169 11.30 -9.41 29.06
CA GLY A 169 10.06 -9.84 29.73
C GLY A 169 8.88 -8.96 29.28
N ALA A 170 7.80 -9.59 28.84
CA ALA A 170 6.67 -8.97 28.14
C ALA A 170 6.04 -7.74 28.85
N ALA A 171 6.11 -7.67 30.16
CA ALA A 171 5.56 -6.56 30.95
C ALA A 171 6.46 -5.32 30.97
N SER A 172 7.77 -5.48 30.81
CA SER A 172 8.75 -4.36 30.90
C SER A 172 8.84 -3.54 29.62
N ASN A 173 8.48 -4.08 28.46
CA ASN A 173 8.69 -3.46 27.15
C ASN A 173 7.38 -3.03 26.43
N SER A 174 6.27 -2.97 27.16
CA SER A 174 4.97 -2.60 26.56
C SER A 174 4.94 -1.20 25.96
N HIS A 175 5.77 -0.29 26.43
CA HIS A 175 5.89 1.10 25.99
C HIS A 175 7.05 1.35 25.02
N VAL A 176 7.89 0.35 24.76
CA VAL A 176 9.10 0.54 23.96
C VAL A 176 8.77 0.37 22.48
N LEU A 177 9.19 1.36 21.68
CA LEU A 177 9.16 1.29 20.22
C LEU A 177 10.56 0.92 19.71
N PRO A 178 10.68 0.27 18.56
CA PRO A 178 11.98 0.04 17.91
C PRO A 178 12.57 1.37 17.43
N ARG A 179 13.88 1.40 17.19
CA ARG A 179 14.55 2.57 16.62
C ARG A 179 14.18 2.78 15.15
N ALA A 180 14.03 1.70 14.39
CA ALA A 180 13.53 1.72 13.02
C ALA A 180 12.77 0.43 12.71
N VAL A 181 11.92 0.48 11.70
CA VAL A 181 11.19 -0.65 11.15
C VAL A 181 11.48 -0.76 9.67
N GLU A 182 11.93 -1.92 9.25
CA GLU A 182 12.03 -2.30 7.84
C GLU A 182 10.74 -2.99 7.42
N ILE A 183 10.14 -2.50 6.35
CA ILE A 183 8.93 -3.03 5.73
C ILE A 183 9.36 -3.69 4.43
N THR A 184 9.02 -4.94 4.22
CA THR A 184 9.25 -5.64 2.96
C THR A 184 7.94 -6.16 2.42
N LEU A 185 7.59 -5.72 1.20
CA LEU A 185 6.47 -6.22 0.41
C LEU A 185 7.03 -7.10 -0.72
N ILE A 186 6.51 -8.29 -0.90
CA ILE A 186 6.79 -9.14 -2.05
C ILE A 186 5.56 -9.16 -2.95
N LEU A 187 5.74 -8.68 -4.17
CA LEU A 187 4.71 -8.53 -5.19
C LEU A 187 5.02 -9.44 -6.38
N PRO A 188 4.02 -10.12 -6.97
CA PRO A 188 4.25 -11.00 -8.11
C PRO A 188 4.67 -10.25 -9.39
N ASP A 189 4.29 -8.97 -9.51
CA ASP A 189 4.51 -8.12 -10.68
C ASP A 189 5.74 -7.21 -10.56
N GLU A 190 6.04 -6.67 -9.37
CA GLU A 190 7.11 -5.67 -9.15
C GLU A 190 8.26 -6.22 -8.28
N GLY A 191 8.14 -7.47 -7.80
CA GLY A 191 9.16 -8.12 -6.98
C GLY A 191 9.20 -7.62 -5.55
N GLU A 192 10.39 -7.56 -4.96
CA GLU A 192 10.62 -7.17 -3.57
C GLU A 192 10.81 -5.66 -3.42
N LEU A 193 9.96 -5.04 -2.62
CA LEU A 193 10.03 -3.63 -2.26
C LEU A 193 10.32 -3.47 -0.78
N THR A 194 11.49 -2.93 -0.45
CA THR A 194 11.90 -2.70 0.93
C THR A 194 11.97 -1.22 1.26
N ARG A 195 11.49 -0.85 2.45
CA ARG A 195 11.58 0.50 3.00
C ARG A 195 11.90 0.48 4.48
N VAL A 196 12.86 1.30 4.89
CA VAL A 196 13.20 1.52 6.30
C VAL A 196 12.58 2.82 6.77
N VAL A 197 11.89 2.77 7.91
CA VAL A 197 11.26 3.91 8.57
C VAL A 197 11.89 4.08 9.94
N GLU A 198 12.56 5.20 10.18
CA GLU A 198 13.10 5.56 11.49
C GLU A 198 11.95 6.06 12.37
N MET A 199 11.85 5.53 13.60
CA MET A 199 10.77 5.88 14.52
C MET A 199 11.10 7.17 15.28
N LEU A 200 10.11 8.06 15.40
CA LEU A 200 10.24 9.24 16.24
C LEU A 200 10.16 8.83 17.71
N GLN A 201 11.12 9.27 18.52
CA GLN A 201 11.19 9.01 19.96
C GLN A 201 10.68 10.19 20.77
#